data_1e1df585844dbf7d4ba6abc7b8d816d3
#
_entry.id   1e1df585844dbf7d4ba6abc7b8d816d3
#
_cell.length_a   1.000
_cell.length_b   1.000
_cell.length_c   1.000
_cell.angle_alpha   90.00
_cell.angle_beta   90.00
_cell.angle_gamma   90.00
#
_symmetry.space_group_name_H-M   'P 1'
#
loop_
_entity.id
_entity.type
_entity.pdbx_description
1 polymer ?
#
loop_
_entity_poly.entity_id
_entity_poly.type
_entity_poly.pdbx_seq_one_letter_code
_entity_poly.pdbx_strand_id
1 'polypeptide(L)'
;GLGDVYKRQCLTKEAFPMIRYRTRDICILSRKKCSCGRTHIRMTKPLGRSDDMMVVKGVNVFPSQIETVLLNEGYPANYELIVDRVNNSDTIEVNVEMSLDMFNDLKVSDAEREKKLVAALKVMLGIKVDVKLLPPKSIARSEGKAVRIIDKRNLFKN
;
A
#
# COMPACT_ATOMS: atom_id res chain seq x y z
N GLY A 1 18.42 5.37 -3.21
CA GLY A 1 18.46 4.36 -2.18
C GLY A 1 17.11 4.24 -1.52
N LEU A 2 16.65 3.04 -1.25
CA LEU A 2 15.46 2.77 -0.47
C LEU A 2 15.59 3.46 0.88
N GLY A 3 14.57 4.21 1.26
CA GLY A 3 14.57 5.09 2.42
C GLY A 3 14.84 4.36 3.75
N ASP A 4 15.54 5.04 4.62
CA ASP A 4 15.86 4.56 5.96
C ASP A 4 14.58 4.36 6.79
N VAL A 5 14.57 3.30 7.60
CA VAL A 5 13.49 3.08 8.55
C VAL A 5 13.51 4.20 9.60
N TYR A 6 12.40 4.91 9.68
CA TYR A 6 12.27 6.05 10.57
C TYR A 6 12.32 5.61 12.03
N LYS A 7 13.08 6.35 12.84
CA LYS A 7 13.17 6.16 14.30
C LYS A 7 12.76 7.44 15.01
N ARG A 8 11.93 7.34 16.02
CA ARG A 8 11.53 8.44 16.91
C ARG A 8 12.18 8.30 18.27
N GLN A 9 12.51 9.44 18.86
CA GLN A 9 13.06 9.50 20.20
C GLN A 9 12.51 10.72 20.94
N CYS A 10 12.20 10.54 22.23
CA CYS A 10 11.90 11.65 23.11
C CYS A 10 13.20 12.32 23.54
N LEU A 11 13.27 13.65 23.50
CA LEU A 11 14.44 14.41 23.93
C LEU A 11 14.29 14.92 25.37
N THR A 12 13.07 15.28 25.78
CA THR A 12 12.79 15.96 27.05
C THR A 12 11.76 15.28 27.92
N LYS A 13 11.18 14.17 27.47
CA LYS A 13 10.12 13.48 28.23
C LYS A 13 10.75 12.60 29.32
N GLU A 14 10.52 12.93 30.58
CA GLU A 14 11.06 12.21 31.73
C GLU A 14 10.27 10.94 32.05
N ALA A 15 8.92 11.01 32.02
CA ALA A 15 8.07 9.85 32.22
C ALA A 15 7.88 9.08 30.92
N PHE A 16 8.18 7.78 30.94
CA PHE A 16 8.04 6.86 29.83
C PHE A 16 8.78 7.35 28.56
N PRO A 17 10.10 7.54 28.60
CA PRO A 17 10.87 8.03 27.45
C PRO A 17 10.94 6.96 26.38
N MET A 18 10.61 7.33 25.14
CA MET A 18 10.87 6.49 23.97
C MET A 18 12.29 6.74 23.47
N ILE A 19 13.15 5.73 23.51
CA ILE A 19 14.52 5.80 23.03
C ILE A 19 14.63 4.99 21.74
N ARG A 20 14.98 5.68 20.64
CA ARG A 20 15.21 5.07 19.32
C ARG A 20 14.06 4.16 18.83
N TYR A 21 12.82 4.56 19.10
CA TYR A 21 11.65 3.79 18.70
C TYR A 21 11.59 3.64 17.18
N ARG A 22 11.60 2.40 16.70
CA ARG A 22 11.50 2.06 15.29
C ARG A 22 10.05 2.06 14.88
N THR A 23 9.60 3.09 14.13
CA THR A 23 8.21 3.20 13.67
C THR A 23 7.87 2.23 12.55
N ARG A 24 8.89 1.69 11.88
CA ARG A 24 8.82 0.87 10.65
C ARG A 24 8.32 1.63 9.42
N ASP A 25 8.17 2.92 9.51
CA ASP A 25 7.85 3.76 8.37
C ASP A 25 9.09 3.94 7.48
N ILE A 26 8.89 3.95 6.17
CA ILE A 26 9.94 4.19 5.16
C ILE A 26 9.84 5.63 4.70
N CYS A 27 10.93 6.38 4.83
CA CYS A 27 11.01 7.80 4.49
C CYS A 27 12.31 8.09 3.74
N ILE A 28 12.32 9.15 2.94
CA ILE A 28 13.54 9.67 2.31
C ILE A 28 14.03 10.87 3.12
N LEU A 29 15.29 10.85 3.50
CA LEU A 29 15.94 11.95 4.19
C LEU A 29 16.66 12.87 3.17
N SER A 30 16.52 14.19 3.35
CA SER A 30 17.15 15.21 2.53
C SER A 30 17.95 16.20 3.37
N ARG A 31 19.20 16.39 3.00
CA ARG A 31 20.10 17.42 3.59
C ARG A 31 20.07 18.73 2.84
N LYS A 32 19.27 18.87 1.79
CA LYS A 32 19.15 20.12 1.04
C LYS A 32 18.64 21.23 1.95
N LYS A 33 19.25 22.42 1.86
CA LYS A 33 18.80 23.61 2.60
C LYS A 33 17.33 23.90 2.30
N CYS A 34 16.55 24.19 3.34
CA CYS A 34 15.16 24.57 3.17
C CYS A 34 15.05 26.01 2.64
N SER A 35 14.00 26.29 1.86
CA SER A 35 13.70 27.65 1.39
C SER A 35 13.50 28.65 2.54
N CYS A 36 13.07 28.17 3.73
CA CYS A 36 12.95 28.98 4.96
C CYS A 36 14.28 29.22 5.70
N GLY A 37 15.44 28.79 5.14
CA GLY A 37 16.77 28.98 5.72
C GLY A 37 17.20 27.90 6.74
N ARG A 38 16.33 27.02 7.19
CA ARG A 38 16.67 25.96 8.15
C ARG A 38 17.64 24.94 7.56
N THR A 39 18.57 24.46 8.38
CA THR A 39 19.62 23.50 8.00
C THR A 39 19.36 22.08 8.50
N HIS A 40 18.25 21.86 9.23
CA HIS A 40 17.89 20.53 9.71
C HIS A 40 17.63 19.56 8.57
N ILE A 41 17.96 18.28 8.79
CA ILE A 41 17.58 17.19 7.89
C ILE A 41 16.05 17.16 7.79
N ARG A 42 15.56 17.15 6.57
CA ARG A 42 14.13 17.03 6.26
C ARG A 42 13.79 15.61 5.88
N MET A 43 12.59 15.22 6.17
CA MET A 43 12.04 13.92 5.89
C MET A 43 10.80 14.07 5.00
N THR A 44 10.61 13.18 4.04
CA THR A 44 9.36 13.09 3.28
C THR A 44 8.22 12.59 4.20
N LYS A 45 6.99 12.70 3.73
CA LYS A 45 5.92 11.88 4.29
C LYS A 45 6.31 10.40 4.22
N PRO A 46 5.85 9.54 5.13
CA PRO A 46 6.05 8.11 5.01
C PRO A 46 5.57 7.60 3.64
N LEU A 47 6.42 6.84 2.96
CA LEU A 47 6.13 6.23 1.66
C LEU A 47 5.40 4.89 1.81
N GLY A 48 5.56 4.26 2.96
CA GLY A 48 4.96 2.99 3.33
C GLY A 48 5.57 2.48 4.62
N ARG A 49 5.19 1.27 5.03
CA ARG A 49 5.74 0.60 6.20
C ARG A 49 6.58 -0.59 5.78
N SER A 50 7.70 -0.81 6.45
CA SER A 50 8.60 -1.92 6.17
C SER A 50 8.00 -3.29 6.55
N ASP A 51 7.01 -3.31 7.45
CA ASP A 51 6.29 -4.50 7.89
C ASP A 51 5.06 -4.82 7.01
N ASP A 52 4.60 -3.88 6.19
CA ASP A 52 3.53 -4.10 5.22
C ASP A 52 4.07 -4.46 3.81
N MET A 53 5.40 -4.53 3.66
CA MET A 53 6.04 -4.87 2.40
C MET A 53 5.86 -6.36 2.07
N MET A 54 5.40 -6.63 0.87
CA MET A 54 5.31 -7.98 0.31
C MET A 54 6.34 -8.15 -0.79
N VAL A 55 6.97 -9.31 -0.86
CA VAL A 55 7.78 -9.70 -2.03
C VAL A 55 6.92 -10.60 -2.91
N VAL A 56 6.61 -10.12 -4.12
CA VAL A 56 5.83 -10.87 -5.11
C VAL A 56 6.62 -10.96 -6.40
N LYS A 57 6.93 -12.15 -6.86
CA LYS A 57 7.80 -12.38 -8.05
C LYS A 57 9.14 -11.65 -7.98
N GLY A 58 9.73 -11.54 -6.78
CA GLY A 58 11.00 -10.83 -6.57
C GLY A 58 10.89 -9.30 -6.53
N VAL A 59 9.68 -8.73 -6.61
CA VAL A 59 9.43 -7.29 -6.55
C VAL A 59 8.86 -6.92 -5.18
N ASN A 60 9.38 -5.84 -4.60
CA ASN A 60 8.86 -5.28 -3.36
C ASN A 60 7.57 -4.49 -3.66
N VAL A 61 6.44 -4.96 -3.16
CA VAL A 61 5.12 -4.36 -3.32
C VAL A 61 4.65 -3.80 -1.98
N PHE A 62 4.21 -2.56 -2.00
CA PHE A 62 3.62 -1.89 -0.84
C PHE A 62 2.12 -1.62 -1.08
N PRO A 63 1.24 -1.91 -0.11
CA PRO A 63 -0.18 -1.57 -0.21
C PRO A 63 -0.45 -0.10 -0.53
N SER A 64 0.40 0.81 -0.03
CA SER A 64 0.30 2.24 -0.32
C SER A 64 0.47 2.61 -1.79
N GLN A 65 1.23 1.83 -2.57
CA GLN A 65 1.37 2.03 -4.02
C GLN A 65 0.05 1.69 -4.72
N ILE A 66 -0.57 0.57 -4.32
CA ILE A 66 -1.86 0.13 -4.86
C ILE A 66 -2.93 1.15 -4.50
N GLU A 67 -3.01 1.57 -3.23
CA GLU A 67 -3.95 2.60 -2.77
C GLU A 67 -3.82 3.90 -3.57
N THR A 68 -2.59 4.33 -3.85
CA THR A 68 -2.33 5.53 -4.66
C THR A 68 -2.92 5.39 -6.07
N VAL A 69 -2.76 4.23 -6.71
CA VAL A 69 -3.36 3.98 -8.04
C VAL A 69 -4.88 3.97 -7.96
N LEU A 70 -5.47 3.30 -6.97
CA LEU A 70 -6.91 3.24 -6.79
C LEU A 70 -7.52 4.64 -6.64
N LEU A 71 -6.94 5.47 -5.76
CA LEU A 71 -7.39 6.84 -5.54
C LEU A 71 -7.26 7.71 -6.79
N ASN A 72 -6.16 7.58 -7.54
CA ASN A 72 -5.95 8.32 -8.78
C ASN A 72 -6.94 7.92 -9.88
N GLU A 73 -7.39 6.67 -9.90
CA GLU A 73 -8.41 6.17 -10.81
C GLU A 73 -9.84 6.41 -10.30
N GLY A 74 -10.00 7.07 -9.15
CA GLY A 74 -11.29 7.47 -8.57
C GLY A 74 -11.97 6.40 -7.72
N TYR A 75 -11.28 5.29 -7.42
CA TYR A 75 -11.82 4.24 -6.54
C TYR A 75 -11.66 4.61 -5.06
N PRO A 76 -12.57 4.15 -4.19
CA PRO A 76 -12.38 4.30 -2.75
C PRO A 76 -11.21 3.46 -2.25
N ALA A 77 -10.62 3.86 -1.11
CA ALA A 77 -9.51 3.11 -0.46
C ALA A 77 -9.97 1.83 0.27
N ASN A 78 -10.99 1.16 -0.27
CA ASN A 78 -11.53 -0.09 0.25
C ASN A 78 -11.14 -1.23 -0.69
N TYR A 79 -10.11 -1.95 -0.31
CA TYR A 79 -9.55 -3.02 -1.11
C TYR A 79 -8.92 -4.11 -0.24
N GLU A 80 -8.79 -5.30 -0.79
CA GLU A 80 -8.07 -6.44 -0.23
C GLU A 80 -7.02 -6.93 -1.23
N LEU A 81 -5.88 -7.32 -0.73
CA LEU A 81 -4.78 -7.91 -1.49
C LEU A 81 -4.69 -9.38 -1.14
N ILE A 82 -4.91 -10.24 -2.13
CA ILE A 82 -4.73 -11.67 -1.98
C ILE A 82 -3.44 -12.05 -2.68
N VAL A 83 -2.48 -12.55 -1.91
CA VAL A 83 -1.23 -13.08 -2.43
C VAL A 83 -1.26 -14.58 -2.33
N ASP A 84 -1.02 -15.27 -3.43
CA ASP A 84 -1.03 -16.73 -3.50
C ASP A 84 0.13 -17.24 -4.33
N ARG A 85 0.37 -18.54 -4.29
CA ARG A 85 1.38 -19.22 -5.10
C ARG A 85 0.75 -20.34 -5.90
N VAL A 86 0.68 -20.15 -7.21
CA VAL A 86 0.11 -21.10 -8.16
C VAL A 86 1.21 -21.56 -9.10
N ASN A 87 1.40 -22.89 -9.23
CA ASN A 87 2.44 -23.49 -10.11
C ASN A 87 3.83 -22.89 -9.88
N ASN A 88 4.27 -22.76 -8.62
CA ASN A 88 5.54 -22.18 -8.21
C ASN A 88 5.74 -20.71 -8.60
N SER A 89 4.70 -20.01 -9.02
CA SER A 89 4.71 -18.58 -9.32
C SER A 89 3.80 -17.81 -8.37
N ASP A 90 4.31 -16.73 -7.80
CA ASP A 90 3.49 -15.86 -6.96
C ASP A 90 2.45 -15.14 -7.83
N THR A 91 1.24 -15.04 -7.32
CA THR A 91 0.14 -14.26 -7.91
C THR A 91 -0.33 -13.21 -6.92
N ILE A 92 -0.81 -12.10 -7.44
CA ILE A 92 -1.44 -11.05 -6.64
C ILE A 92 -2.77 -10.69 -7.28
N GLU A 93 -3.83 -10.75 -6.49
CA GLU A 93 -5.17 -10.31 -6.85
C GLU A 93 -5.55 -9.12 -5.97
N VAL A 94 -6.10 -8.09 -6.57
CA VAL A 94 -6.60 -6.90 -5.89
C VAL A 94 -8.12 -6.87 -6.00
N ASN A 95 -8.80 -7.14 -4.90
CA ASN A 95 -10.24 -6.99 -4.79
C ASN A 95 -10.55 -5.54 -4.44
N VAL A 96 -11.26 -4.83 -5.29
CA VAL A 96 -11.54 -3.39 -5.15
C VAL A 96 -13.03 -3.16 -5.03
N GLU A 97 -13.46 -2.52 -3.96
CA GLU A 97 -14.85 -2.13 -3.77
C GLU A 97 -15.18 -0.88 -4.62
N MET A 98 -16.23 -0.96 -5.41
CA MET A 98 -16.72 0.19 -6.18
C MET A 98 -17.47 1.18 -5.30
N SER A 99 -17.50 2.47 -5.67
CA SER A 99 -18.44 3.42 -5.11
C SER A 99 -19.85 3.15 -5.61
N LEU A 100 -20.87 3.67 -4.92
CA LEU A 100 -22.27 3.57 -5.35
C LEU A 100 -22.48 4.17 -6.75
N ASP A 101 -21.83 5.29 -7.03
CA ASP A 101 -21.94 5.95 -8.31
C ASP A 101 -21.35 5.13 -9.45
N MET A 102 -20.18 4.51 -9.22
CA MET A 102 -19.54 3.61 -10.18
C MET A 102 -20.37 2.35 -10.42
N PHE A 103 -20.97 1.80 -9.38
CA PHE A 103 -21.77 0.58 -9.45
C PHE A 103 -23.07 0.79 -10.24
N ASN A 104 -23.67 1.97 -10.11
CA ASN A 104 -24.90 2.36 -10.82
C ASN A 104 -24.64 2.89 -12.24
N ASP A 105 -23.39 3.18 -12.59
CA ASP A 105 -23.04 3.68 -13.92
C ASP A 105 -22.89 2.54 -14.93
N LEU A 106 -23.92 2.32 -15.72
CA LEU A 106 -23.99 1.31 -16.78
C LEU A 106 -23.26 1.70 -18.08
N LYS A 107 -22.67 2.89 -18.16
CA LYS A 107 -22.01 3.37 -19.39
C LYS A 107 -20.69 2.69 -19.66
N VAL A 108 -19.99 2.25 -18.62
CA VAL A 108 -18.69 1.57 -18.68
C VAL A 108 -18.84 0.19 -18.09
N SER A 109 -18.44 -0.83 -18.82
CA SER A 109 -18.50 -2.21 -18.33
C SER A 109 -17.45 -2.47 -17.25
N ASP A 110 -17.74 -3.37 -16.32
CA ASP A 110 -16.78 -3.75 -15.27
C ASP A 110 -15.49 -4.32 -15.88
N ALA A 111 -15.58 -5.05 -17.00
CA ALA A 111 -14.42 -5.59 -17.71
C ALA A 111 -13.49 -4.48 -18.25
N GLU A 112 -14.04 -3.37 -18.73
CA GLU A 112 -13.23 -2.22 -19.18
C GLU A 112 -12.58 -1.51 -18.00
N ARG A 113 -13.30 -1.37 -16.89
CA ARG A 113 -12.80 -0.80 -15.64
C ARG A 113 -11.66 -1.63 -15.06
N GLU A 114 -11.84 -2.96 -14.98
CA GLU A 114 -10.80 -3.90 -14.55
C GLU A 114 -9.57 -3.82 -15.43
N LYS A 115 -9.75 -3.86 -16.76
CA LYS A 115 -8.64 -3.75 -17.71
C LYS A 115 -7.83 -2.46 -17.55
N LYS A 116 -8.51 -1.33 -17.36
CA LYS A 116 -7.88 -0.03 -17.11
C LYS A 116 -7.07 -0.06 -15.80
N LEU A 117 -7.65 -0.60 -14.75
CA LEU A 117 -7.02 -0.66 -13.43
C LEU A 117 -5.81 -1.62 -13.43
N VAL A 118 -5.93 -2.77 -14.09
CA VAL A 118 -4.81 -3.71 -14.32
C VAL A 118 -3.64 -3.02 -15.03
N ALA A 119 -3.93 -2.22 -16.06
CA ALA A 119 -2.89 -1.49 -16.79
C ALA A 119 -2.20 -0.44 -15.89
N ALA A 120 -2.95 0.32 -15.12
CA ALA A 120 -2.41 1.32 -14.20
C ALA A 120 -1.56 0.69 -13.08
N LEU A 121 -2.04 -0.40 -12.47
CA LEU A 121 -1.30 -1.16 -11.47
C LEU A 121 -0.01 -1.78 -12.03
N LYS A 122 -0.07 -2.31 -13.26
CA LYS A 122 1.12 -2.87 -13.93
C LYS A 122 2.20 -1.81 -14.16
N VAL A 123 1.81 -0.60 -14.53
CA VAL A 123 2.76 0.53 -14.69
C VAL A 123 3.41 0.89 -13.35
N MET A 124 2.64 0.93 -12.27
CA MET A 124 3.14 1.31 -10.94
C MET A 124 4.02 0.22 -10.33
N LEU A 125 3.64 -1.05 -10.43
CA LEU A 125 4.27 -2.16 -9.72
C LEU A 125 5.32 -2.91 -10.55
N GLY A 126 5.28 -2.78 -11.88
CA GLY A 126 6.17 -3.51 -12.80
C GLY A 126 5.85 -5.01 -12.93
N ILE A 127 4.79 -5.50 -12.30
CA ILE A 127 4.34 -6.90 -12.35
C ILE A 127 2.87 -6.99 -12.77
N LYS A 128 2.48 -8.17 -13.29
CA LYS A 128 1.07 -8.45 -13.60
C LYS A 128 0.29 -8.64 -12.29
N VAL A 129 -0.82 -7.94 -12.19
CA VAL A 129 -1.78 -8.01 -11.09
C VAL A 129 -3.14 -8.37 -11.68
N ASP A 130 -3.87 -9.24 -11.04
CA ASP A 130 -5.26 -9.51 -11.36
C ASP A 130 -6.15 -8.60 -10.50
N VAL A 131 -7.22 -8.07 -11.08
CA VAL A 131 -8.14 -7.14 -10.41
C VAL A 131 -9.54 -7.73 -10.46
N LYS A 132 -10.27 -7.60 -9.38
CA LYS A 132 -11.67 -7.96 -9.28
C LYS A 132 -12.45 -6.81 -8.66
N LEU A 133 -13.45 -6.33 -9.36
CA LEU A 133 -14.35 -5.30 -8.85
C LEU A 133 -15.44 -5.94 -8.01
N LEU A 134 -15.69 -5.37 -6.83
CA LEU A 134 -16.70 -5.83 -5.90
C LEU A 134 -17.80 -4.78 -5.72
N PRO A 135 -19.05 -5.21 -5.46
CA PRO A 135 -20.12 -4.28 -5.12
C PRO A 135 -19.78 -3.40 -3.91
N PRO A 136 -20.43 -2.26 -3.76
CA PRO A 136 -20.27 -1.40 -2.59
C PRO A 136 -20.58 -2.16 -1.28
N LYS A 137 -19.79 -1.92 -0.22
CA LYS A 137 -19.92 -2.53 1.11
C LYS A 137 -19.70 -4.06 1.15
N SER A 138 -19.02 -4.62 0.17
CA SER A 138 -18.67 -6.06 0.14
C SER A 138 -17.49 -6.40 1.04
N ILE A 139 -16.57 -5.46 1.25
CA ILE A 139 -15.38 -5.67 2.08
C ILE A 139 -15.72 -5.31 3.53
N ALA A 140 -15.44 -6.24 4.45
CA ALA A 140 -15.69 -6.05 5.87
C ALA A 140 -14.92 -4.82 6.40
N ARG A 141 -15.61 -3.97 7.15
CA ARG A 141 -14.99 -2.83 7.83
C ARG A 141 -14.38 -3.33 9.13
N SER A 142 -13.09 -3.16 9.32
CA SER A 142 -12.43 -3.47 10.59
C SER A 142 -12.52 -2.28 11.53
N GLU A 143 -12.88 -2.51 12.78
CA GLU A 143 -12.72 -1.53 13.85
C GLU A 143 -11.21 -1.44 14.17
N GLY A 144 -10.53 -0.42 13.64
CA GLY A 144 -9.09 -0.21 13.81
C GLY A 144 -8.29 -0.29 12.53
N LYS A 145 -7.13 -0.96 12.54
CA LYS A 145 -6.29 -1.12 11.33
C LYS A 145 -6.94 -2.12 10.37
N ALA A 146 -7.23 -1.67 9.15
CA ALA A 146 -7.71 -2.55 8.09
C ALA A 146 -6.65 -3.63 7.78
N VAL A 147 -7.02 -4.89 7.92
CA VAL A 147 -6.21 -6.02 7.44
C VAL A 147 -6.46 -6.12 5.94
N ARG A 148 -5.56 -5.52 5.17
CA ARG A 148 -5.68 -5.43 3.71
C ARG A 148 -4.97 -6.54 2.96
N ILE A 149 -4.12 -7.32 3.65
CA ILE A 149 -3.27 -8.35 3.04
C ILE A 149 -3.72 -9.71 3.54
N ILE A 150 -4.07 -10.58 2.59
CA ILE A 150 -4.36 -12.00 2.81
C ILE A 150 -3.28 -12.79 2.08
N ASP A 151 -2.21 -13.16 2.79
CA ASP A 151 -1.14 -13.98 2.22
C ASP A 151 -1.47 -15.47 2.42
N LYS A 152 -1.81 -16.13 1.32
CA LYS A 152 -2.14 -17.57 1.28
C LYS A 152 -0.91 -18.44 1.03
N ARG A 153 0.25 -17.83 0.78
CA ARG A 153 1.50 -18.56 0.57
C ARG A 153 1.97 -19.14 1.90
N ASN A 154 2.16 -20.46 1.96
CA ASN A 154 2.71 -21.15 3.13
C ASN A 154 4.23 -20.95 3.25
N LEU A 155 4.73 -19.71 3.30
CA LEU A 155 6.16 -19.40 3.34
C LEU A 155 6.84 -19.73 4.67
N PHE A 156 6.07 -19.92 5.77
CA PHE A 156 6.59 -20.08 7.13
C PHE A 156 5.83 -21.12 7.97
N LYS A 157 5.19 -22.11 7.35
CA LYS A 157 4.73 -23.30 8.10
C LYS A 157 5.85 -24.32 8.14
N ASN A 158 6.75 -24.18 9.10
CA ASN A 158 7.55 -25.28 9.67
C ASN A 158 6.93 -25.69 11.00
#